data_326ab4501314940e015f0ed87cd6e3f1
#
_entry.id   326ab4501314940e015f0ed87cd6e3f1
#
_cell.length_a   1.000
_cell.length_b   1.000
_cell.length_c   1.000
_cell.angle_alpha   90.00
_cell.angle_beta   90.00
_cell.angle_gamma   90.00
#
_symmetry.space_group_name_H-M   'P 1'
#
loop_
_entity.id
_entity.type
_entity.pdbx_description
1 polymer ?
#
loop_
_entity_poly.entity_id
_entity_poly.type
_entity_poly.pdbx_seq_one_letter_code
_entity_poly.pdbx_strand_id
1 'polypeptide(L)'
;MIDSRRLAYLEALGVDAYVRRGLEPVPAPASPSVEAPRPVAEPLPVQVAAGRGPEATLDWEPLSDMVSACTRCALHETRTRTVFGVGSRGARWMFIGEAPGAEEDRQGEPFVGRAGQLLTSMLKALGFSREDVYIANVLKCRPPGNRDPRPEEAAHCRGYLERQIELV
;
A
#
# COMPACT_ATOMS: atom_id res chain seq x y z
N MET A 1 -11.97 -18.68 17.82
CA MET A 1 -13.36 -19.20 17.77
C MET A 1 -14.19 -18.27 16.91
N ILE A 2 -14.94 -18.79 15.95
CA ILE A 2 -15.85 -17.98 15.13
C ILE A 2 -17.12 -17.76 15.95
N ASP A 3 -17.51 -16.51 16.20
CA ASP A 3 -18.75 -16.20 16.91
C ASP A 3 -19.99 -16.40 16.00
N SER A 4 -21.17 -16.50 16.62
CA SER A 4 -22.43 -16.76 15.92
C SER A 4 -22.77 -15.72 14.85
N ARG A 5 -22.34 -14.47 15.04
CA ARG A 5 -22.57 -13.39 14.10
C ARG A 5 -21.71 -13.54 12.85
N ARG A 6 -20.44 -13.97 13.01
CA ARG A 6 -19.55 -14.28 11.87
C ARG A 6 -20.01 -15.51 11.10
N LEU A 7 -20.54 -16.53 11.80
CA LEU A 7 -21.15 -17.68 11.14
C LEU A 7 -22.34 -17.28 10.26
N ALA A 8 -23.24 -16.43 10.77
CA ALA A 8 -24.38 -15.93 10.00
C ALA A 8 -23.95 -15.12 8.77
N TYR A 9 -22.86 -14.35 8.86
CA TYR A 9 -22.31 -13.64 7.68
C TYR A 9 -21.72 -14.60 6.64
N LEU A 10 -20.99 -15.62 7.07
CA LEU A 10 -20.43 -16.62 6.16
C LEU A 10 -21.53 -17.40 5.44
N GLU A 11 -22.58 -17.77 6.16
CA GLU A 11 -23.75 -18.46 5.59
C GLU A 11 -24.49 -17.57 4.57
N ALA A 12 -24.66 -16.28 4.87
CA ALA A 12 -25.27 -15.31 3.95
C ALA A 12 -24.42 -15.09 2.67
N LEU A 13 -23.11 -15.32 2.75
CA LEU A 13 -22.18 -15.25 1.62
C LEU A 13 -22.04 -16.58 0.87
N GLY A 14 -22.81 -17.62 1.25
CA GLY A 14 -22.73 -18.95 0.64
C GLY A 14 -21.44 -19.72 0.98
N VAL A 15 -20.77 -19.36 2.07
CA VAL A 15 -19.54 -20.03 2.52
C VAL A 15 -19.87 -21.03 3.62
N ASP A 16 -19.66 -22.31 3.36
CA ASP A 16 -19.84 -23.38 4.37
C ASP A 16 -18.76 -23.29 5.45
N ALA A 17 -19.18 -23.02 6.69
CA ALA A 17 -18.29 -22.96 7.83
C ALA A 17 -18.32 -24.29 8.61
N TYR A 18 -17.19 -25.00 8.64
CA TYR A 18 -17.04 -26.23 9.40
C TYR A 18 -16.62 -25.95 10.84
N VAL A 19 -17.47 -26.27 11.81
CA VAL A 19 -17.18 -26.15 13.23
C VAL A 19 -16.82 -27.52 13.81
N ARG A 20 -15.74 -27.56 14.60
CA ARG A 20 -15.29 -28.81 15.23
C ARG A 20 -16.40 -29.35 16.22
N ARG A 21 -16.93 -30.53 16.00
CA ARG A 21 -17.87 -31.16 16.92
C ARG A 21 -17.17 -31.48 18.25
N GLY A 22 -17.78 -31.14 19.36
CA GLY A 22 -17.37 -31.60 20.69
C GLY A 22 -16.60 -30.62 21.57
N LEU A 23 -16.59 -29.33 21.22
CA LEU A 23 -16.19 -28.30 22.18
C LEU A 23 -17.46 -27.69 22.77
N GLU A 24 -17.68 -27.90 24.08
CA GLU A 24 -18.68 -27.13 24.80
C GLU A 24 -18.40 -25.65 24.64
N PRO A 25 -19.41 -24.78 24.46
CA PRO A 25 -19.18 -23.36 24.34
C PRO A 25 -18.56 -22.84 25.64
N VAL A 26 -17.29 -22.44 25.57
CA VAL A 26 -16.68 -21.70 26.66
C VAL A 26 -17.47 -20.40 26.79
N PRO A 27 -17.99 -20.06 28.00
CA PRO A 27 -18.70 -18.81 28.20
C PRO A 27 -17.81 -17.65 27.71
N ALA A 28 -18.39 -16.79 26.85
CA ALA A 28 -17.66 -15.65 26.29
C ALA A 28 -17.12 -14.81 27.45
N PRO A 29 -15.82 -14.44 27.42
CA PRO A 29 -15.34 -13.47 28.38
C PRO A 29 -16.19 -12.22 28.24
N ALA A 30 -16.62 -11.65 29.39
CA ALA A 30 -17.38 -10.40 29.41
C ALA A 30 -16.70 -9.41 28.47
N SER A 31 -17.47 -8.91 27.51
CA SER A 31 -16.95 -7.92 26.55
C SER A 31 -16.32 -6.80 27.35
N PRO A 32 -15.04 -6.45 27.14
CA PRO A 32 -14.51 -5.25 27.72
C PRO A 32 -15.43 -4.10 27.28
N SER A 33 -15.88 -3.31 28.25
CA SER A 33 -16.64 -2.09 27.97
C SER A 33 -15.90 -1.34 26.88
N VAL A 34 -16.50 -1.24 25.71
CA VAL A 34 -15.94 -0.42 24.63
C VAL A 34 -16.00 1.01 25.16
N GLU A 35 -14.89 1.48 25.72
CA GLU A 35 -14.69 2.89 26.01
C GLU A 35 -15.09 3.65 24.76
N ALA A 36 -16.02 4.59 24.89
CA ALA A 36 -16.48 5.39 23.76
C ALA A 36 -15.25 5.90 22.98
N PRO A 37 -15.27 5.80 21.65
CA PRO A 37 -14.11 6.24 20.86
C PRO A 37 -13.75 7.65 21.30
N ARG A 38 -12.53 7.82 21.81
CA ARG A 38 -12.00 9.15 22.09
C ARG A 38 -12.18 9.97 20.83
N PRO A 39 -12.65 11.22 20.93
CA PRO A 39 -12.75 12.06 19.75
C PRO A 39 -11.39 12.01 19.06
N VAL A 40 -11.37 11.45 17.86
CA VAL A 40 -10.19 11.48 17.00
C VAL A 40 -9.92 12.97 16.84
N ALA A 41 -8.77 13.45 17.35
CA ALA A 41 -8.36 14.81 17.14
C ALA A 41 -8.52 15.10 15.64
N GLU A 42 -9.28 16.15 15.31
CA GLU A 42 -9.42 16.57 13.93
C GLU A 42 -8.01 16.60 13.32
N PRO A 43 -7.78 15.97 12.16
CA PRO A 43 -6.49 16.04 11.52
C PRO A 43 -6.17 17.52 11.35
N LEU A 44 -5.12 17.98 12.03
CA LEU A 44 -4.61 19.33 11.83
C LEU A 44 -4.54 19.54 10.32
N PRO A 45 -5.05 20.68 9.79
CA PRO A 45 -4.95 20.94 8.37
C PRO A 45 -3.46 20.87 8.02
N VAL A 46 -3.08 19.80 7.34
CA VAL A 46 -1.76 19.70 6.73
C VAL A 46 -1.76 20.85 5.74
N GLN A 47 -1.07 21.92 6.07
CA GLN A 47 -0.83 23.02 5.15
C GLN A 47 0.02 22.41 4.03
N VAL A 48 -0.68 21.95 3.00
CA VAL A 48 -0.05 21.55 1.75
C VAL A 48 0.53 22.83 1.19
N ALA A 49 1.83 23.01 1.38
CA ALA A 49 2.54 24.06 0.70
C ALA A 49 2.22 23.89 -0.80
N ALA A 50 1.43 24.80 -1.35
CA ALA A 50 0.90 24.77 -2.70
C ALA A 50 1.98 25.24 -3.71
N GLY A 51 3.12 24.55 -3.70
CA GLY A 51 4.12 24.65 -4.74
C GLY A 51 4.29 23.26 -5.33
N ARG A 52 3.65 22.97 -6.48
CA ARG A 52 3.97 21.78 -7.23
C ARG A 52 5.45 21.79 -7.54
N GLY A 53 6.16 20.74 -7.14
CA GLY A 53 7.60 20.61 -7.40
C GLY A 53 7.90 20.49 -8.89
N PRO A 54 9.19 20.48 -9.28
CA PRO A 54 9.61 20.35 -10.67
C PRO A 54 9.09 19.09 -11.35
N GLU A 55 8.70 18.07 -10.59
CA GLU A 55 8.10 16.83 -11.10
C GLU A 55 6.71 17.01 -11.71
N ALA A 56 5.99 18.07 -11.38
CA ALA A 56 4.57 18.23 -11.73
C ALA A 56 4.28 18.34 -13.25
N THR A 57 5.29 18.66 -14.05
CA THR A 57 5.14 18.81 -15.51
C THR A 57 5.87 17.72 -16.30
N LEU A 58 6.55 16.80 -15.61
CA LEU A 58 7.35 15.76 -16.27
C LEU A 58 6.45 14.66 -16.82
N ASP A 59 6.86 14.09 -17.94
CA ASP A 59 6.31 12.85 -18.47
C ASP A 59 7.02 11.63 -17.84
N TRP A 60 6.61 10.43 -18.21
CA TRP A 60 7.03 9.16 -17.61
C TRP A 60 8.54 8.96 -17.52
N GLU A 61 9.28 9.13 -18.62
CA GLU A 61 10.72 8.91 -18.65
C GLU A 61 11.48 9.95 -17.81
N PRO A 62 11.30 11.26 -17.99
CA PRO A 62 11.96 12.26 -17.15
C PRO A 62 11.61 12.14 -15.66
N LEU A 63 10.36 11.73 -15.35
CA LEU A 63 9.95 11.48 -13.97
C LEU A 63 10.68 10.29 -13.37
N SER A 64 10.81 9.20 -14.12
CA SER A 64 11.55 8.00 -13.72
C SER A 64 13.03 8.31 -13.48
N ASP A 65 13.65 9.06 -14.36
CA ASP A 65 15.04 9.49 -14.24
C ASP A 65 15.24 10.36 -12.98
N MET A 66 14.32 11.30 -12.73
CA MET A 66 14.34 12.12 -11.52
C MET A 66 14.21 11.29 -10.24
N VAL A 67 13.36 10.27 -10.23
CA VAL A 67 13.22 9.34 -9.10
C VAL A 67 14.50 8.53 -8.92
N SER A 68 15.10 8.02 -9.98
CA SER A 68 16.32 7.21 -9.92
C SER A 68 17.50 7.99 -9.31
N ALA A 69 17.63 9.26 -9.65
CA ALA A 69 18.66 10.16 -9.17
C ALA A 69 18.30 10.88 -7.84
N CYS A 70 17.14 10.60 -7.26
CA CYS A 70 16.63 11.35 -6.11
C CYS A 70 17.49 11.17 -4.86
N THR A 71 17.81 12.28 -4.19
CA THR A 71 18.55 12.33 -2.91
C THR A 71 17.83 13.19 -1.86
N ARG A 72 16.50 13.40 -2.00
CA ARG A 72 15.72 14.34 -1.16
C ARG A 72 15.60 13.95 0.30
N CYS A 73 15.80 12.67 0.65
CA CYS A 73 15.72 12.17 2.04
C CYS A 73 16.77 11.09 2.28
N ALA A 74 17.06 10.78 3.55
CA ALA A 74 18.10 9.82 3.95
C ALA A 74 17.92 8.39 3.41
N LEU A 75 16.75 8.03 2.90
CA LEU A 75 16.53 6.69 2.32
C LEU A 75 17.41 6.44 1.08
N HIS A 76 17.91 7.46 0.42
CA HIS A 76 18.81 7.30 -0.72
C HIS A 76 20.15 6.67 -0.34
N GLU A 77 20.59 6.80 0.91
CA GLU A 77 21.87 6.26 1.39
C GLU A 77 21.84 4.74 1.58
N THR A 78 20.66 4.19 1.83
CA THR A 78 20.51 2.77 2.22
C THR A 78 19.80 1.90 1.19
N ARG A 79 19.19 2.51 0.17
CA ARG A 79 18.53 1.78 -0.90
C ARG A 79 19.55 1.11 -1.84
N THR A 80 19.17 -0.02 -2.40
CA THR A 80 19.89 -0.64 -3.52
C THR A 80 19.42 -0.03 -4.84
N ARG A 81 18.10 0.08 -5.02
CA ARG A 81 17.45 0.67 -6.20
C ARG A 81 16.25 1.49 -5.78
N THR A 82 15.86 2.43 -6.63
CA THR A 82 14.55 3.05 -6.55
C THR A 82 13.48 2.14 -7.14
N VAL A 83 12.27 2.21 -6.60
CA VAL A 83 11.11 1.46 -7.07
C VAL A 83 10.10 2.46 -7.61
N PHE A 84 10.17 2.72 -8.92
CA PHE A 84 9.35 3.75 -9.55
C PHE A 84 7.87 3.35 -9.62
N GLY A 85 7.61 2.21 -10.21
CA GLY A 85 6.30 1.65 -10.49
C GLY A 85 6.37 0.75 -11.72
N VAL A 86 5.32 -0.04 -11.96
CA VAL A 86 5.25 -1.00 -13.07
C VAL A 86 3.81 -1.19 -13.54
N GLY A 87 3.63 -1.53 -14.81
CA GLY A 87 2.35 -1.82 -15.42
C GLY A 87 1.96 -0.87 -16.54
N SER A 88 0.69 -0.86 -16.91
CA SER A 88 0.17 -0.04 -18.00
C SER A 88 0.14 1.44 -17.63
N ARG A 89 0.71 2.28 -18.47
CA ARG A 89 0.67 3.74 -18.33
C ARG A 89 -0.68 4.38 -18.70
N GLY A 90 -1.57 3.62 -19.29
CA GLY A 90 -2.95 4.01 -19.55
C GLY A 90 -3.96 3.12 -18.80
N ALA A 91 -3.56 2.61 -17.64
CA ALA A 91 -4.39 1.73 -16.85
C ALA A 91 -5.62 2.46 -16.30
N ARG A 92 -6.75 1.77 -16.19
CA ARG A 92 -7.94 2.28 -15.50
C ARG A 92 -7.87 2.11 -13.99
N TRP A 93 -6.91 1.30 -13.50
CA TRP A 93 -6.73 0.97 -12.09
C TRP A 93 -5.28 1.14 -11.69
N MET A 94 -5.07 1.90 -10.62
CA MET A 94 -3.77 2.06 -9.99
C MET A 94 -3.81 1.49 -8.58
N PHE A 95 -2.83 0.64 -8.26
CA PHE A 95 -2.64 0.07 -6.93
C PHE A 95 -1.45 0.74 -6.26
N ILE A 96 -1.69 1.33 -5.09
CA ILE A 96 -0.68 2.09 -4.37
C ILE A 96 -0.41 1.40 -3.04
N GLY A 97 0.81 0.92 -2.86
CA GLY A 97 1.31 0.43 -1.59
C GLY A 97 2.04 1.52 -0.81
N GLU A 98 2.57 1.17 0.33
CA GLU A 98 3.22 2.09 1.25
C GLU A 98 4.69 2.33 0.86
N ALA A 99 5.51 1.30 0.85
CA ALA A 99 6.95 1.38 0.63
C ALA A 99 7.51 0.08 0.03
N PRO A 100 8.67 0.15 -0.66
CA PRO A 100 9.36 -1.04 -1.11
C PRO A 100 9.90 -1.88 0.05
N GLY A 101 9.78 -3.21 -0.05
CA GLY A 101 10.46 -4.18 0.79
C GLY A 101 11.84 -4.54 0.26
N ALA A 102 12.46 -5.57 0.86
CA ALA A 102 13.82 -6.00 0.49
C ALA A 102 13.92 -6.58 -0.93
N GLU A 103 12.91 -7.32 -1.36
CA GLU A 103 12.89 -7.89 -2.71
C GLU A 103 12.65 -6.82 -3.77
N GLU A 104 11.77 -5.86 -3.48
CA GLU A 104 11.48 -4.72 -4.34
C GLU A 104 12.72 -3.83 -4.50
N ASP A 105 13.41 -3.53 -3.42
CA ASP A 105 14.66 -2.74 -3.42
C ASP A 105 15.77 -3.41 -4.26
N ARG A 106 15.86 -4.74 -4.19
CA ARG A 106 16.83 -5.52 -4.96
C ARG A 106 16.50 -5.57 -6.45
N GLN A 107 15.22 -5.69 -6.81
CA GLN A 107 14.77 -5.86 -8.19
C GLN A 107 14.43 -4.52 -8.87
N GLY A 108 14.05 -3.49 -8.11
CA GLY A 108 13.61 -2.20 -8.64
C GLY A 108 12.13 -2.18 -9.05
N GLU A 109 11.37 -3.23 -8.73
CA GLU A 109 9.96 -3.34 -9.08
C GLU A 109 9.08 -3.46 -7.83
N PRO A 110 7.87 -2.84 -7.81
CA PRO A 110 6.97 -2.91 -6.68
C PRO A 110 6.26 -4.28 -6.61
N PHE A 111 5.98 -4.73 -5.39
CA PHE A 111 5.18 -5.93 -5.14
C PHE A 111 5.71 -7.20 -5.84
N VAL A 112 7.00 -7.49 -5.68
CA VAL A 112 7.64 -8.72 -6.17
C VAL A 112 7.83 -9.77 -5.07
N GLY A 113 7.81 -9.36 -3.79
CA GLY A 113 7.90 -10.25 -2.64
C GLY A 113 6.59 -11.00 -2.34
N ARG A 114 6.49 -11.59 -1.14
CA ARG A 114 5.32 -12.40 -0.72
C ARG A 114 3.99 -11.64 -0.80
N ALA A 115 3.95 -10.39 -0.35
CA ALA A 115 2.76 -9.54 -0.47
C ALA A 115 2.38 -9.27 -1.93
N GLY A 116 3.38 -9.14 -2.80
CA GLY A 116 3.20 -8.96 -4.24
C GLY A 116 2.63 -10.20 -4.93
N GLN A 117 3.02 -11.40 -4.50
CA GLN A 117 2.44 -12.64 -4.98
C GLN A 117 0.95 -12.73 -4.63
N LEU A 118 0.58 -12.30 -3.42
CA LEU A 118 -0.82 -12.21 -3.01
C LEU A 118 -1.58 -11.20 -3.86
N LEU A 119 -1.05 -9.99 -4.04
CA LEU A 119 -1.66 -8.97 -4.90
C LEU A 119 -1.87 -9.52 -6.32
N THR A 120 -0.88 -10.20 -6.89
CA THR A 120 -0.98 -10.81 -8.22
C THR A 120 -2.10 -11.86 -8.28
N SER A 121 -2.26 -12.67 -7.23
CA SER A 121 -3.35 -13.64 -7.13
C SER A 121 -4.73 -12.97 -7.03
N MET A 122 -4.83 -11.87 -6.28
CA MET A 122 -6.05 -11.08 -6.17
C MET A 122 -6.42 -10.42 -7.52
N LEU A 123 -5.46 -9.82 -8.21
CA LEU A 123 -5.66 -9.25 -9.55
C LEU A 123 -6.18 -10.31 -10.52
N LYS A 124 -5.54 -11.47 -10.52
CA LYS A 124 -5.94 -12.61 -11.39
C LYS A 124 -7.36 -13.09 -11.09
N ALA A 125 -7.77 -13.12 -9.81
CA ALA A 125 -9.13 -13.47 -9.43
C ALA A 125 -10.18 -12.44 -9.92
N LEU A 126 -9.76 -11.17 -10.09
CA LEU A 126 -10.57 -10.10 -10.67
C LEU A 126 -10.51 -10.04 -12.21
N GLY A 127 -9.76 -10.94 -12.84
CA GLY A 127 -9.60 -10.98 -14.29
C GLY A 127 -8.55 -10.02 -14.85
N PHE A 128 -7.67 -9.47 -14.00
CA PHE A 128 -6.57 -8.60 -14.42
C PHE A 128 -5.23 -9.32 -14.37
N SER A 129 -4.34 -8.97 -15.29
CA SER A 129 -2.91 -9.22 -15.17
C SER A 129 -2.20 -8.01 -14.54
N ARG A 130 -0.92 -8.14 -14.21
CA ARG A 130 -0.12 -7.01 -13.69
C ARG A 130 0.09 -5.92 -14.75
N GLU A 131 0.08 -6.31 -16.01
CA GLU A 131 0.24 -5.43 -17.17
C GLU A 131 -1.03 -4.60 -17.47
N ASP A 132 -2.20 -5.01 -16.97
CA ASP A 132 -3.48 -4.30 -17.17
C ASP A 132 -3.69 -3.15 -16.18
N VAL A 133 -2.90 -3.12 -15.12
CA VAL A 133 -2.99 -2.15 -14.03
C VAL A 133 -1.67 -1.40 -13.87
N TYR A 134 -1.66 -0.29 -13.14
CA TYR A 134 -0.43 0.36 -12.71
C TYR A 134 -0.20 0.13 -11.22
N ILE A 135 1.00 -0.25 -10.83
CA ILE A 135 1.35 -0.57 -9.45
C ILE A 135 2.51 0.30 -9.00
N ALA A 136 2.35 1.01 -7.90
CA ALA A 136 3.37 1.87 -7.32
C ALA A 136 3.33 1.85 -5.78
N ASN A 137 4.24 2.57 -5.15
CA ASN A 137 4.25 2.84 -3.72
C ASN A 137 4.28 4.34 -3.44
N VAL A 138 3.87 4.74 -2.23
CA VAL A 138 4.05 6.11 -1.74
C VAL A 138 5.53 6.46 -1.73
N LEU A 139 6.37 5.63 -1.06
CA LEU A 139 7.81 5.79 -1.10
C LEU A 139 8.43 5.12 -2.33
N LYS A 140 9.47 5.75 -2.88
CA LYS A 140 10.25 5.18 -3.99
C LYS A 140 11.54 4.49 -3.54
N CYS A 141 11.85 4.55 -2.26
CA CYS A 141 13.01 3.94 -1.62
C CYS A 141 12.58 3.11 -0.42
N ARG A 142 13.32 2.02 -0.16
CA ARG A 142 13.07 1.13 0.96
C ARG A 142 13.50 1.76 2.28
N PRO A 143 12.64 1.81 3.32
CA PRO A 143 13.05 2.16 4.68
C PRO A 143 13.95 1.07 5.30
N PRO A 144 14.99 1.44 6.07
CA PRO A 144 15.87 0.46 6.73
C PRO A 144 15.08 -0.51 7.60
N GLY A 145 15.37 -1.81 7.45
CA GLY A 145 14.67 -2.87 8.19
C GLY A 145 13.19 -3.04 7.86
N ASN A 146 12.71 -2.47 6.75
CA ASN A 146 11.28 -2.43 6.37
C ASN A 146 10.40 -1.81 7.47
N ARG A 147 10.90 -0.79 8.18
CA ARG A 147 10.07 -0.02 9.11
C ARG A 147 9.03 0.82 8.37
N ASP A 148 8.04 1.28 9.09
CA ASP A 148 7.05 2.20 8.55
C ASP A 148 7.71 3.51 8.07
N PRO A 149 7.18 4.14 7.01
CA PRO A 149 7.62 5.44 6.54
C PRO A 149 7.50 6.52 7.60
N ARG A 150 8.45 7.43 7.61
CA ARG A 150 8.30 8.66 8.38
C ARG A 150 7.50 9.69 7.60
N PRO A 151 6.75 10.58 8.28
CA PRO A 151 5.95 11.61 7.61
C PRO A 151 6.77 12.47 6.64
N GLU A 152 7.99 12.85 7.02
CA GLU A 152 8.91 13.63 6.17
C GLU A 152 9.36 12.86 4.93
N GLU A 153 9.57 11.55 5.03
CA GLU A 153 9.95 10.71 3.89
C GLU A 153 8.79 10.62 2.88
N ALA A 154 7.56 10.44 3.36
CA ALA A 154 6.37 10.47 2.54
C ALA A 154 6.17 11.84 1.87
N ALA A 155 6.38 12.94 2.60
CA ALA A 155 6.29 14.29 2.07
C ALA A 155 7.28 14.53 0.92
N HIS A 156 8.52 14.04 1.02
CA HIS A 156 9.52 14.14 -0.05
C HIS A 156 9.18 13.33 -1.30
N CYS A 157 8.49 12.18 -1.15
CA CYS A 157 8.09 11.32 -2.25
C CYS A 157 6.74 11.69 -2.88
N ARG A 158 5.93 12.47 -2.19
CA ARG A 158 4.54 12.77 -2.54
C ARG A 158 4.39 13.32 -3.96
N GLY A 159 5.19 14.29 -4.36
CA GLY A 159 5.12 14.90 -5.68
C GLY A 159 5.32 13.90 -6.83
N TYR A 160 6.18 12.90 -6.64
CA TYR A 160 6.36 11.83 -7.62
C TYR A 160 5.10 10.98 -7.79
N LEU A 161 4.47 10.59 -6.67
CA LEU A 161 3.24 9.80 -6.73
C LEU A 161 2.08 10.60 -7.32
N GLU A 162 1.89 11.85 -6.89
CA GLU A 162 0.87 12.74 -7.43
C GLU A 162 1.00 12.87 -8.95
N ARG A 163 2.23 13.04 -9.44
CA ARG A 163 2.47 13.11 -10.88
C ARG A 163 2.18 11.79 -11.60
N GLN A 164 2.52 10.66 -11.00
CA GLN A 164 2.16 9.35 -11.56
C GLN A 164 0.64 9.15 -11.64
N ILE A 165 -0.12 9.59 -10.64
CA ILE A 165 -1.59 9.54 -10.65
C ILE A 165 -2.18 10.39 -11.78
N GLU A 166 -1.57 11.55 -12.09
CA GLU A 166 -2.00 12.41 -13.20
C GLU A 166 -1.68 11.82 -14.57
N LEU A 167 -0.64 10.98 -14.66
CA LEU A 167 -0.17 10.39 -15.91
C LEU A 167 -0.85 9.08 -16.28
N VAL A 168 -1.40 8.33 -15.28
CA VAL A 168 -2.17 7.10 -15.48
C VAL A 168 -3.57 7.41 -15.96
#